data_5ec71c46916133bdb5edb367b89cc995
#
_entry.id   5ec71c46916133bdb5edb367b89cc995
#
_cell.length_a   1.000
_cell.length_b   1.000
_cell.length_c   1.000
_cell.angle_alpha   90.00
_cell.angle_beta   90.00
_cell.angle_gamma   90.00
#
_symmetry.space_group_name_H-M   'P 1'
#
loop_
_entity.id
_entity.type
_entity.pdbx_description
1 polymer ?
#
loop_
_entity_poly.entity_id
_entity_poly.type
_entity_poly.pdbx_seq_one_letter_code
_entity_poly.pdbx_strand_id
1 'polypeptide(L)'
;LKGFKINYNTTIGPRTIELIKQVNILLPLIRTKYPQITDILNCAINIINNNGFINAYAFGDIRTSIKILESLETPKGKKIFISHSSKDKAVVTQFVDHILQLGIGLQAKDICCTSIEEMGIKNGDDIRRHIHTNIKSADFSFVLISQNYKESEICINEMGAVWAYDTNVRFYLLPGVTFKNIGWLCDVRQAEYINNAVALDVLHKELIEYYSLSDDTATWSLSLIHIS
;
A
#
# COMPACT_ATOMS: atom_id res chain seq x y z
N LEU A 1 -20.99 -0.29 4.61
CA LEU A 1 -20.82 0.13 6.02
C LEU A 1 -20.11 1.49 6.14
N LYS A 2 -19.32 1.93 5.14
CA LYS A 2 -18.69 3.25 5.12
C LYS A 2 -19.75 4.36 5.13
N GLY A 3 -19.69 5.25 6.12
CA GLY A 3 -20.60 6.41 6.25
C GLY A 3 -21.72 6.25 7.27
N PHE A 4 -21.81 5.12 7.95
CA PHE A 4 -22.80 4.94 9.00
C PHE A 4 -22.31 5.55 10.32
N LYS A 5 -22.93 6.69 10.74
CA LYS A 5 -22.68 7.29 12.06
C LYS A 5 -23.68 6.68 13.04
N ILE A 6 -23.18 5.87 13.98
CA ILE A 6 -23.97 5.28 15.05
C ILE A 6 -23.81 6.17 16.29
N ASN A 7 -24.92 6.70 16.81
CA ASN A 7 -24.93 7.40 18.09
C ASN A 7 -25.25 6.41 19.22
N TYR A 8 -24.56 6.53 20.33
CA TYR A 8 -24.82 5.72 21.54
C TYR A 8 -26.22 5.93 22.07
N ASN A 9 -26.86 4.85 22.56
CA ASN A 9 -28.16 4.86 23.21
C ASN A 9 -29.33 5.40 22.36
N THR A 10 -29.27 5.34 21.07
CA THR A 10 -30.40 5.66 20.21
C THR A 10 -31.26 4.42 19.93
N THR A 11 -32.57 4.58 19.97
CA THR A 11 -33.54 3.55 19.54
C THR A 11 -33.18 3.09 18.12
N ILE A 12 -33.27 1.78 17.86
CA ILE A 12 -32.98 1.22 16.56
C ILE A 12 -33.92 1.79 15.52
N GLY A 13 -33.42 2.67 14.66
CA GLY A 13 -34.20 3.21 13.55
C GLY A 13 -34.31 2.19 12.37
N PRO A 14 -35.24 2.43 11.44
CA PRO A 14 -35.42 1.54 10.26
C PRO A 14 -34.14 1.24 9.48
N ARG A 15 -33.24 2.21 9.41
CA ARG A 15 -31.93 2.05 8.74
C ARG A 15 -31.01 1.07 9.46
N THR A 16 -31.05 1.02 10.78
CA THR A 16 -30.26 0.08 11.60
C THR A 16 -30.79 -1.34 11.42
N ILE A 17 -32.12 -1.51 11.40
CA ILE A 17 -32.76 -2.80 11.14
C ILE A 17 -32.39 -3.32 9.75
N GLU A 18 -32.42 -2.46 8.75
CA GLU A 18 -32.03 -2.84 7.38
C GLU A 18 -30.55 -3.24 7.32
N LEU A 19 -29.65 -2.51 8.00
CA LEU A 19 -28.24 -2.86 8.07
C LEU A 19 -28.03 -4.24 8.73
N ILE A 20 -28.73 -4.52 9.84
CA ILE A 20 -28.64 -5.82 10.51
C ILE A 20 -29.11 -6.94 9.57
N LYS A 21 -30.17 -6.73 8.79
CA LYS A 21 -30.62 -7.70 7.78
C LYS A 21 -29.54 -7.95 6.72
N GLN A 22 -28.91 -6.89 6.20
CA GLN A 22 -27.83 -7.01 5.22
C GLN A 22 -26.62 -7.74 5.80
N VAL A 23 -26.23 -7.43 7.04
CA VAL A 23 -25.14 -8.15 7.73
C VAL A 23 -25.50 -9.63 7.89
N ASN A 24 -26.71 -9.97 8.30
CA ASN A 24 -27.15 -11.36 8.45
C ASN A 24 -27.12 -12.14 7.11
N ILE A 25 -27.41 -11.48 6.01
CA ILE A 25 -27.30 -12.08 4.66
C ILE A 25 -25.83 -12.37 4.30
N LEU A 26 -24.90 -11.49 4.70
CA LEU A 26 -23.49 -11.60 4.39
C LEU A 26 -22.73 -12.54 5.34
N LEU A 27 -23.20 -12.73 6.57
CA LEU A 27 -22.54 -13.56 7.58
C LEU A 27 -22.21 -14.98 7.10
N PRO A 28 -23.09 -15.72 6.40
CA PRO A 28 -22.77 -17.05 5.88
C PRO A 28 -21.61 -17.04 4.88
N LEU A 29 -21.51 -15.96 4.07
CA LEU A 29 -20.44 -15.80 3.07
C LEU A 29 -19.08 -15.52 3.72
N ILE A 30 -19.07 -14.82 4.84
CA ILE A 30 -17.85 -14.45 5.57
C ILE A 30 -17.42 -15.57 6.53
N ARG A 31 -18.35 -16.36 7.02
CA ARG A 31 -18.12 -17.37 8.08
C ARG A 31 -17.01 -18.36 7.74
N THR A 32 -16.97 -18.82 6.49
CA THR A 32 -15.98 -19.80 6.05
C THR A 32 -14.58 -19.20 5.99
N LYS A 33 -14.50 -17.93 5.62
CA LYS A 33 -13.21 -17.25 5.40
C LYS A 33 -12.68 -16.52 6.64
N TYR A 34 -13.61 -16.00 7.48
CA TYR A 34 -13.27 -15.17 8.64
C TYR A 34 -14.16 -15.51 9.84
N PRO A 35 -13.99 -16.70 10.45
CA PRO A 35 -14.86 -17.17 11.53
C PRO A 35 -14.86 -16.24 12.76
N GLN A 36 -13.71 -15.71 13.16
CA GLN A 36 -13.60 -14.80 14.30
C GLN A 36 -14.41 -13.52 14.15
N ILE A 37 -14.51 -12.97 12.93
CA ILE A 37 -15.31 -11.76 12.66
C ILE A 37 -16.81 -12.09 12.74
N THR A 38 -17.18 -13.28 12.26
CA THR A 38 -18.55 -13.77 12.31
C THR A 38 -19.03 -13.87 13.76
N ASP A 39 -18.21 -14.40 14.66
CA ASP A 39 -18.54 -14.53 16.07
C ASP A 39 -18.73 -13.17 16.76
N ILE A 40 -17.83 -12.23 16.52
CA ILE A 40 -17.93 -10.85 17.05
C ILE A 40 -19.21 -10.17 16.54
N LEU A 41 -19.52 -10.28 15.24
CA LEU A 41 -20.74 -9.68 14.67
C LEU A 41 -22.00 -10.34 15.19
N ASN A 42 -22.03 -11.65 15.36
CA ASN A 42 -23.16 -12.37 15.98
C ASN A 42 -23.41 -11.90 17.41
N CYS A 43 -22.36 -11.75 18.24
CA CYS A 43 -22.47 -11.20 19.58
C CYS A 43 -23.10 -9.79 19.56
N ALA A 44 -22.61 -8.91 18.71
CA ALA A 44 -23.14 -7.55 18.57
C ALA A 44 -24.61 -7.54 18.13
N ILE A 45 -24.98 -8.37 17.14
CA ILE A 45 -26.36 -8.51 16.64
C ILE A 45 -27.28 -9.03 17.76
N ASN A 46 -26.86 -10.04 18.52
CA ASN A 46 -27.63 -10.59 19.63
C ASN A 46 -27.88 -9.56 20.72
N ILE A 47 -26.86 -8.74 21.07
CA ILE A 47 -27.02 -7.65 22.06
C ILE A 47 -28.05 -6.63 21.55
N ILE A 48 -28.01 -6.28 20.27
CA ILE A 48 -28.95 -5.33 19.68
C ILE A 48 -30.39 -5.90 19.68
N ASN A 49 -30.53 -7.16 19.26
CA ASN A 49 -31.84 -7.81 19.18
C ASN A 49 -32.50 -7.96 20.59
N ASN A 50 -31.69 -8.29 21.60
CA ASN A 50 -32.21 -8.49 22.96
C ASN A 50 -32.55 -7.18 23.68
N ASN A 51 -31.83 -6.11 23.42
CA ASN A 51 -31.97 -4.85 24.13
C ASN A 51 -32.77 -3.79 23.37
N GLY A 52 -33.03 -3.97 22.08
CA GLY A 52 -33.72 -2.99 21.24
C GLY A 52 -32.95 -1.68 21.01
N PHE A 53 -31.68 -1.60 21.44
CA PHE A 53 -30.80 -0.45 21.23
C PHE A 53 -29.32 -0.89 21.09
N ILE A 54 -28.53 -0.01 20.52
CA ILE A 54 -27.06 -0.24 20.39
C ILE A 54 -26.38 0.30 21.65
N ASN A 55 -25.89 -0.59 22.50
CA ASN A 55 -25.06 -0.20 23.64
C ASN A 55 -23.59 -0.02 23.25
N ALA A 56 -22.76 0.46 24.20
CA ALA A 56 -21.33 0.72 23.98
C ALA A 56 -20.55 -0.53 23.57
N TYR A 57 -20.92 -1.71 24.09
CA TYR A 57 -20.25 -2.98 23.75
C TYR A 57 -20.56 -3.40 22.32
N ALA A 58 -21.85 -3.47 21.94
CA ALA A 58 -22.24 -3.80 20.57
C ALA A 58 -21.65 -2.81 19.54
N PHE A 59 -21.57 -1.51 19.91
CA PHE A 59 -20.91 -0.51 19.08
C PHE A 59 -19.41 -0.76 18.92
N GLY A 60 -18.74 -1.11 20.02
CA GLY A 60 -17.31 -1.46 20.03
C GLY A 60 -17.03 -2.66 19.14
N ASP A 61 -17.84 -3.73 19.26
CA ASP A 61 -17.71 -4.95 18.46
C ASP A 61 -17.95 -4.70 16.98
N ILE A 62 -19.00 -3.95 16.63
CA ILE A 62 -19.26 -3.57 15.22
C ILE A 62 -18.11 -2.73 14.68
N ARG A 63 -17.62 -1.75 15.43
CA ARG A 63 -16.49 -0.91 15.00
C ARG A 63 -15.21 -1.71 14.79
N THR A 64 -14.93 -2.64 15.68
CA THR A 64 -13.78 -3.54 15.58
C THR A 64 -13.91 -4.44 14.37
N SER A 65 -15.08 -5.03 14.15
CA SER A 65 -15.36 -5.86 12.97
C SER A 65 -15.23 -5.09 11.67
N ILE A 66 -15.72 -3.83 11.63
CA ILE A 66 -15.55 -2.95 10.46
C ILE A 66 -14.07 -2.69 10.18
N LYS A 67 -13.27 -2.38 11.20
CA LYS A 67 -11.82 -2.15 11.03
C LYS A 67 -11.11 -3.40 10.51
N ILE A 68 -11.44 -4.57 11.06
CA ILE A 68 -10.88 -5.84 10.60
C ILE A 68 -11.30 -6.10 9.15
N LEU A 69 -12.60 -5.94 8.83
CA LEU A 69 -13.09 -6.10 7.45
C LEU A 69 -12.45 -5.10 6.49
N GLU A 70 -12.29 -3.84 6.90
CA GLU A 70 -11.59 -2.83 6.08
C GLU A 70 -10.12 -3.19 5.84
N SER A 71 -9.45 -3.82 6.80
CA SER A 71 -8.09 -4.34 6.63
C SER A 71 -8.02 -5.57 5.71
N LEU A 72 -9.13 -6.31 5.58
CA LEU A 72 -9.24 -7.51 4.74
C LEU A 72 -9.84 -7.20 3.36
N GLU A 73 -10.74 -6.20 3.25
CA GLU A 73 -11.43 -5.79 2.01
C GLU A 73 -10.62 -4.83 1.14
N THR A 74 -9.52 -4.30 1.62
CA THR A 74 -8.49 -3.90 0.69
C THR A 74 -7.92 -5.21 0.15
N PRO A 75 -8.21 -5.64 -1.10
CA PRO A 75 -7.22 -6.43 -1.81
C PRO A 75 -5.96 -5.61 -1.61
N LYS A 76 -4.89 -6.19 -1.03
CA LYS A 76 -3.60 -5.51 -0.92
C LYS A 76 -3.40 -4.92 -2.31
N GLY A 77 -3.75 -3.64 -2.44
CA GLY A 77 -3.73 -3.01 -3.75
C GLY A 77 -2.28 -3.06 -4.11
N LYS A 78 -1.91 -3.82 -5.13
CA LYS A 78 -0.55 -3.95 -5.63
C LYS A 78 -0.07 -2.56 -6.03
N LYS A 79 0.16 -1.69 -5.04
CA LYS A 79 0.50 -0.30 -5.25
C LYS A 79 1.88 -0.03 -4.71
N ILE A 80 2.76 0.17 -5.65
CA ILE A 80 4.12 0.63 -5.41
C ILE A 80 4.20 2.10 -5.83
N PHE A 81 4.67 2.95 -4.93
CA PHE A 81 5.01 4.33 -5.23
C PHE A 81 6.52 4.45 -5.41
N ILE A 82 6.97 5.07 -6.50
CA ILE A 82 8.38 5.31 -6.79
C ILE A 82 8.67 6.80 -6.79
N SER A 83 9.37 7.26 -5.75
CA SER A 83 9.89 8.62 -5.65
C SER A 83 11.29 8.69 -6.27
N HIS A 84 11.46 9.54 -7.27
CA HIS A 84 12.71 9.68 -8.00
C HIS A 84 12.78 11.05 -8.69
N SER A 85 13.97 11.48 -9.09
CA SER A 85 14.11 12.67 -9.94
C SER A 85 13.78 12.35 -11.39
N SER A 86 13.01 13.20 -12.05
CA SER A 86 12.70 13.06 -13.48
C SER A 86 13.94 13.03 -14.38
N LYS A 87 15.05 13.61 -13.92
CA LYS A 87 16.35 13.57 -14.62
C LYS A 87 16.96 12.16 -14.66
N ASP A 88 16.52 11.26 -13.77
CA ASP A 88 17.02 9.87 -13.66
C ASP A 88 16.09 8.87 -14.38
N LYS A 89 15.17 9.35 -15.21
CA LYS A 89 14.14 8.54 -15.88
C LYS A 89 14.71 7.27 -16.55
N ALA A 90 15.87 7.33 -17.18
CA ALA A 90 16.44 6.18 -17.88
C ALA A 90 16.72 5.00 -16.93
N VAL A 91 17.38 5.24 -15.81
CA VAL A 91 17.68 4.19 -14.80
C VAL A 91 16.41 3.71 -14.12
N VAL A 92 15.50 4.64 -13.82
CA VAL A 92 14.20 4.33 -13.20
C VAL A 92 13.36 3.43 -14.11
N THR A 93 13.32 3.71 -15.41
CA THR A 93 12.62 2.87 -16.39
C THR A 93 13.20 1.47 -16.42
N GLN A 94 14.53 1.31 -16.45
CA GLN A 94 15.16 -0.01 -16.39
C GLN A 94 14.78 -0.78 -15.11
N PHE A 95 14.79 -0.14 -13.96
CA PHE A 95 14.35 -0.76 -12.70
C PHE A 95 12.89 -1.19 -12.75
N VAL A 96 12.01 -0.34 -13.26
CA VAL A 96 10.59 -0.64 -13.38
C VAL A 96 10.36 -1.79 -14.37
N ASP A 97 10.90 -1.71 -15.57
CA ASP A 97 10.62 -2.66 -16.63
C ASP A 97 11.25 -4.03 -16.36
N HIS A 98 12.51 -4.06 -15.93
CA HIS A 98 13.21 -5.32 -15.76
C HIS A 98 13.01 -5.94 -14.38
N ILE A 99 13.06 -5.17 -13.31
CA ILE A 99 12.94 -5.72 -11.96
C ILE A 99 11.48 -5.87 -11.56
N LEU A 100 10.70 -4.78 -11.60
CA LEU A 100 9.34 -4.82 -11.06
C LEU A 100 8.35 -5.53 -12.00
N GLN A 101 8.41 -5.24 -13.31
CA GLN A 101 7.46 -5.84 -14.25
C GLN A 101 7.93 -7.20 -14.75
N LEU A 102 9.11 -7.31 -15.35
CA LEU A 102 9.58 -8.58 -15.90
C LEU A 102 9.92 -9.57 -14.79
N GLY A 103 10.77 -9.17 -13.83
CA GLY A 103 11.28 -10.06 -12.80
C GLY A 103 10.27 -10.45 -11.74
N ILE A 104 9.47 -9.50 -11.24
CA ILE A 104 8.49 -9.73 -10.15
C ILE A 104 7.07 -9.99 -10.71
N GLY A 105 6.79 -9.56 -11.95
CA GLY A 105 5.48 -9.77 -12.58
C GLY A 105 4.42 -8.74 -12.19
N LEU A 106 4.82 -7.55 -11.69
CA LEU A 106 3.89 -6.46 -11.40
C LEU A 106 3.41 -5.83 -12.71
N GLN A 107 2.17 -5.35 -12.72
CA GLN A 107 1.61 -4.67 -13.88
C GLN A 107 1.82 -3.16 -13.77
N ALA A 108 1.87 -2.45 -14.90
CA ALA A 108 1.99 -0.98 -14.93
C ALA A 108 0.96 -0.27 -14.03
N LYS A 109 -0.28 -0.77 -13.99
CA LYS A 109 -1.34 -0.23 -13.12
C LYS A 109 -1.10 -0.40 -11.62
N ASP A 110 -0.17 -1.27 -11.23
CA ASP A 110 0.18 -1.54 -9.83
C ASP A 110 1.31 -0.63 -9.34
N ILE A 111 1.91 0.14 -10.25
CA ILE A 111 3.08 0.99 -10.00
C ILE A 111 2.71 2.45 -10.28
N CYS A 112 3.01 3.35 -9.34
CA CYS A 112 2.94 4.79 -9.51
C CYS A 112 4.35 5.34 -9.69
N CYS A 113 4.69 5.76 -10.90
CA CYS A 113 5.97 6.36 -11.27
C CYS A 113 5.72 7.58 -12.14
N THR A 114 5.89 8.78 -11.58
CA THR A 114 5.44 10.04 -12.21
C THR A 114 6.17 10.41 -13.49
N SER A 115 7.38 9.88 -13.73
CA SER A 115 8.15 10.13 -14.96
C SER A 115 7.82 9.21 -16.13
N ILE A 116 7.05 8.14 -15.89
CA ILE A 116 6.63 7.18 -16.91
C ILE A 116 5.17 7.48 -17.26
N GLU A 117 4.86 7.81 -18.52
CA GLU A 117 3.54 8.30 -18.96
C GLU A 117 2.40 7.35 -18.59
N GLU A 118 2.59 6.05 -18.75
CA GLU A 118 1.58 5.04 -18.46
C GLU A 118 1.28 4.87 -16.95
N MET A 119 2.20 5.31 -16.10
CA MET A 119 2.16 5.16 -14.64
C MET A 119 2.06 6.49 -13.92
N GLY A 120 2.09 7.59 -14.65
CA GLY A 120 2.20 8.96 -14.14
C GLY A 120 0.86 9.69 -13.99
N ILE A 121 0.95 11.00 -13.93
CA ILE A 121 -0.17 11.92 -13.71
C ILE A 121 -0.79 12.30 -15.06
N LYS A 122 -2.11 12.23 -15.15
CA LYS A 122 -2.84 12.70 -16.34
C LYS A 122 -2.82 14.22 -16.43
N ASN A 123 -2.77 14.75 -17.67
CA ASN A 123 -2.87 16.17 -17.90
C ASN A 123 -4.15 16.76 -17.27
N GLY A 124 -3.98 17.82 -16.47
CA GLY A 124 -5.07 18.51 -15.79
C GLY A 124 -5.31 18.09 -14.34
N ASP A 125 -4.66 17.03 -13.86
CA ASP A 125 -4.76 16.61 -12.47
C ASP A 125 -3.89 17.49 -11.55
N ASP A 126 -4.34 17.66 -10.31
CA ASP A 126 -3.52 18.28 -9.26
C ASP A 126 -2.39 17.33 -8.87
N ILE A 127 -1.18 17.66 -9.29
CA ILE A 127 0.05 16.90 -9.04
C ILE A 127 0.22 16.58 -7.57
N ARG A 128 0.00 17.54 -6.68
CA ARG A 128 0.18 17.36 -5.22
C ARG A 128 -0.82 16.37 -4.67
N ARG A 129 -2.08 16.51 -5.07
CA ARG A 129 -3.16 15.60 -4.64
C ARG A 129 -2.89 14.17 -5.14
N HIS A 130 -2.44 14.03 -6.38
CA HIS A 130 -2.11 12.74 -6.98
C HIS A 130 -0.98 12.03 -6.21
N ILE A 131 0.14 12.73 -6.00
CA ILE A 131 1.29 12.21 -5.24
C ILE A 131 0.87 11.82 -3.82
N HIS A 132 0.20 12.72 -3.10
CA HIS A 132 -0.28 12.47 -1.74
C HIS A 132 -1.18 11.22 -1.65
N THR A 133 -2.12 11.08 -2.60
CA THR A 133 -3.04 9.94 -2.64
C THR A 133 -2.30 8.64 -2.91
N ASN A 134 -1.35 8.64 -3.83
CA ASN A 134 -0.57 7.45 -4.17
C ASN A 134 0.37 7.03 -3.03
N ILE A 135 1.07 7.97 -2.39
CA ILE A 135 1.91 7.66 -1.21
C ILE A 135 1.06 7.04 -0.11
N LYS A 136 -0.08 7.67 0.22
CA LYS A 136 -0.98 7.19 1.28
C LYS A 136 -1.56 5.80 1.01
N SER A 137 -1.75 5.44 -0.25
CA SER A 137 -2.35 4.16 -0.65
C SER A 137 -1.31 3.11 -1.03
N ALA A 138 -0.02 3.45 -1.07
CA ALA A 138 1.05 2.53 -1.44
C ALA A 138 1.30 1.50 -0.35
N ASP A 139 1.46 0.24 -0.75
CA ASP A 139 1.94 -0.83 0.14
C ASP A 139 3.44 -0.72 0.36
N PHE A 140 4.16 -0.32 -0.69
CA PHE A 140 5.61 -0.05 -0.66
C PHE A 140 5.92 1.29 -1.31
N SER A 141 6.90 2.00 -0.75
CA SER A 141 7.45 3.22 -1.33
C SER A 141 8.94 3.02 -1.60
N PHE A 142 9.34 3.10 -2.86
CA PHE A 142 10.74 3.04 -3.26
C PHE A 142 11.25 4.45 -3.49
N VAL A 143 12.29 4.81 -2.77
CA VAL A 143 12.97 6.10 -2.89
C VAL A 143 14.30 5.88 -3.58
N LEU A 144 14.39 6.35 -4.83
CA LEU A 144 15.57 6.17 -5.67
C LEU A 144 16.45 7.43 -5.59
N ILE A 145 17.52 7.34 -4.81
CA ILE A 145 18.35 8.47 -4.44
C ILE A 145 19.50 8.64 -5.42
N SER A 146 19.51 9.80 -6.08
CA SER A 146 20.61 10.28 -6.91
C SER A 146 21.07 11.65 -6.43
N GLN A 147 22.09 12.22 -7.07
CA GLN A 147 22.43 13.63 -6.87
C GLN A 147 21.28 14.53 -7.33
N ASN A 148 20.64 14.21 -8.46
CA ASN A 148 19.47 14.96 -8.96
C ASN A 148 18.29 14.92 -7.98
N TYR A 149 18.07 13.77 -7.31
CA TYR A 149 17.06 13.60 -6.28
C TYR A 149 17.29 14.58 -5.11
N LYS A 150 18.51 14.64 -4.63
CA LYS A 150 18.92 15.48 -3.49
C LYS A 150 18.78 16.99 -3.78
N GLU A 151 18.90 17.38 -5.04
CA GLU A 151 18.76 18.76 -5.51
C GLU A 151 17.31 19.15 -5.84
N SER A 152 16.37 18.20 -5.78
CA SER A 152 14.97 18.41 -6.12
C SER A 152 14.13 18.65 -4.85
N GLU A 153 13.59 19.86 -4.70
CA GLU A 153 12.67 20.19 -3.61
C GLU A 153 11.43 19.30 -3.60
N ILE A 154 10.93 18.92 -4.79
CA ILE A 154 9.78 18.01 -4.92
C ILE A 154 10.12 16.64 -4.35
N CYS A 155 11.26 16.07 -4.72
CA CYS A 155 11.69 14.76 -4.24
C CYS A 155 11.91 14.74 -2.73
N ILE A 156 12.49 15.80 -2.16
CA ILE A 156 12.67 15.93 -0.71
C ILE A 156 11.31 16.02 0.00
N ASN A 157 10.34 16.76 -0.55
CA ASN A 157 8.98 16.81 -0.01
C ASN A 157 8.26 15.46 -0.10
N GLU A 158 8.41 14.72 -1.21
CA GLU A 158 7.87 13.36 -1.34
C GLU A 158 8.45 12.41 -0.31
N MET A 159 9.76 12.47 -0.08
CA MET A 159 10.43 11.67 0.95
C MET A 159 9.88 11.97 2.35
N GLY A 160 9.67 13.24 2.68
CA GLY A 160 9.04 13.65 3.93
C GLY A 160 7.62 13.11 4.08
N ALA A 161 6.83 13.10 3.01
CA ALA A 161 5.49 12.53 2.99
C ALA A 161 5.52 11.01 3.15
N VAL A 162 6.43 10.30 2.47
CA VAL A 162 6.62 8.84 2.61
C VAL A 162 6.94 8.47 4.07
N TRP A 163 7.77 9.24 4.75
CA TRP A 163 8.06 9.03 6.18
C TRP A 163 6.83 9.25 7.06
N ALA A 164 6.05 10.29 6.78
CA ALA A 164 4.87 10.64 7.58
C ALA A 164 3.76 9.58 7.51
N TYR A 165 3.67 8.84 6.40
CA TYR A 165 2.65 7.80 6.20
C TYR A 165 3.06 6.40 6.66
N ASP A 166 4.29 6.25 7.18
CA ASP A 166 4.82 4.97 7.71
C ASP A 166 4.61 3.76 6.76
N THR A 167 4.79 4.02 5.46
CA THR A 167 4.74 2.96 4.44
C THR A 167 6.00 2.09 4.51
N ASN A 168 5.96 0.89 3.92
CA ASN A 168 7.15 0.05 3.78
C ASN A 168 8.15 0.72 2.83
N VAL A 169 9.02 1.56 3.37
CA VAL A 169 9.98 2.34 2.58
C VAL A 169 11.23 1.54 2.30
N ARG A 170 11.67 1.57 1.05
CA ARG A 170 12.96 1.02 0.60
C ARG A 170 13.75 2.12 -0.10
N PHE A 171 15.00 2.29 0.32
CA PHE A 171 15.92 3.27 -0.26
C PHE A 171 16.93 2.58 -1.15
N TYR A 172 17.04 3.06 -2.39
CA TYR A 172 18.03 2.59 -3.35
C TYR A 172 18.90 3.73 -3.82
N LEU A 173 20.22 3.51 -3.80
CA LEU A 173 21.20 4.46 -4.29
C LEU A 173 21.43 4.23 -5.77
N LEU A 174 21.23 5.27 -6.56
CA LEU A 174 21.55 5.28 -7.97
C LEU A 174 23.05 5.49 -8.21
N PRO A 175 23.59 5.17 -9.39
CA PRO A 175 24.99 5.40 -9.72
C PRO A 175 25.43 6.84 -9.41
N GLY A 176 26.63 6.99 -8.84
CA GLY A 176 27.20 8.28 -8.44
C GLY A 176 26.89 8.72 -7.02
N VAL A 177 25.97 8.07 -6.32
CA VAL A 177 25.71 8.29 -4.88
C VAL A 177 26.32 7.16 -4.06
N THR A 178 26.91 7.52 -2.93
CA THR A 178 27.50 6.59 -1.97
C THR A 178 26.95 6.84 -0.57
N PHE A 179 27.11 5.87 0.32
CA PHE A 179 26.72 6.03 1.73
C PHE A 179 27.41 7.23 2.41
N LYS A 180 28.57 7.65 1.93
CA LYS A 180 29.29 8.81 2.49
C LYS A 180 28.67 10.15 2.11
N ASN A 181 27.98 10.22 0.98
CA ASN A 181 27.41 11.47 0.46
C ASN A 181 25.87 11.48 0.39
N ILE A 182 25.23 10.44 0.92
CA ILE A 182 23.76 10.31 0.91
C ILE A 182 23.05 11.42 1.70
N GLY A 183 23.69 11.92 2.78
CA GLY A 183 23.13 12.94 3.65
C GLY A 183 22.24 12.37 4.76
N TRP A 184 22.08 13.14 5.84
CA TRP A 184 21.44 12.70 7.07
C TRP A 184 19.97 12.25 6.89
N LEU A 185 19.22 12.87 5.97
CA LEU A 185 17.82 12.52 5.72
C LEU A 185 17.66 11.07 5.23
N CYS A 186 18.68 10.53 4.61
CA CYS A 186 18.67 9.18 4.06
C CYS A 186 19.48 8.19 4.91
N ASP A 187 20.26 8.71 5.88
CA ASP A 187 21.14 7.92 6.76
C ASP A 187 20.38 7.23 7.92
N VAL A 188 19.11 7.60 8.10
CA VAL A 188 18.26 7.09 9.20
C VAL A 188 17.75 5.67 8.94
N ARG A 189 17.77 5.20 7.69
CA ARG A 189 17.34 3.86 7.28
C ARG A 189 18.39 3.20 6.39
N GLN A 190 18.46 1.88 6.49
CA GLN A 190 19.32 1.09 5.63
C GLN A 190 18.94 1.30 4.16
N ALA A 191 19.91 1.73 3.35
CA ALA A 191 19.77 1.85 1.90
C ALA A 191 20.62 0.77 1.21
N GLU A 192 20.26 0.43 -0.02
CA GLU A 192 20.98 -0.52 -0.85
C GLU A 192 21.34 0.13 -2.20
N TYR A 193 22.37 -0.37 -2.86
CA TYR A 193 22.61 0.04 -4.26
C TYR A 193 21.58 -0.61 -5.18
N ILE A 194 21.06 0.15 -6.15
CA ILE A 194 20.02 -0.35 -7.05
C ILE A 194 20.47 -1.54 -7.91
N ASN A 195 21.77 -1.69 -8.12
CA ASN A 195 22.37 -2.81 -8.84
C ASN A 195 22.97 -3.89 -7.92
N ASN A 196 22.66 -3.88 -6.64
CA ASN A 196 23.06 -4.94 -5.72
C ASN A 196 22.14 -6.16 -5.91
N ALA A 197 22.63 -7.19 -6.61
CA ALA A 197 21.84 -8.39 -6.90
C ALA A 197 21.31 -9.08 -5.63
N VAL A 198 22.10 -9.12 -4.53
CA VAL A 198 21.66 -9.73 -3.27
C VAL A 198 20.47 -8.96 -2.66
N ALA A 199 20.53 -7.62 -2.68
CA ALA A 199 19.45 -6.78 -2.19
C ALA A 199 18.18 -6.92 -3.07
N LEU A 200 18.36 -7.06 -4.39
CA LEU A 200 17.27 -7.31 -5.32
C LEU A 200 16.65 -8.71 -5.15
N ASP A 201 17.44 -9.74 -4.83
CA ASP A 201 16.91 -11.07 -4.48
C ASP A 201 16.06 -11.04 -3.21
N VAL A 202 16.46 -10.25 -2.21
CA VAL A 202 15.66 -10.05 -0.98
C VAL A 202 14.35 -9.34 -1.32
N LEU A 203 14.40 -8.28 -2.13
CA LEU A 203 13.22 -7.55 -2.59
C LEU A 203 12.26 -8.45 -3.36
N HIS A 204 12.80 -9.27 -4.30
CA HIS A 204 12.02 -10.21 -5.08
C HIS A 204 11.22 -11.17 -4.19
N LYS A 205 11.88 -11.84 -3.25
CA LYS A 205 11.23 -12.76 -2.31
C LYS A 205 10.16 -12.06 -1.49
N GLU A 206 10.46 -10.87 -0.96
CA GLU A 206 9.52 -10.08 -0.16
C GLU A 206 8.26 -9.73 -0.96
N LEU A 207 8.39 -9.26 -2.20
CA LEU A 207 7.24 -8.86 -3.01
C LEU A 207 6.44 -10.06 -3.55
N ILE A 208 7.10 -11.14 -3.93
CA ILE A 208 6.44 -12.40 -4.32
C ILE A 208 5.59 -12.92 -3.17
N GLU A 209 6.14 -12.98 -1.95
CA GLU A 209 5.42 -13.43 -0.76
C GLU A 209 4.27 -12.46 -0.41
N TYR A 210 4.57 -11.16 -0.36
CA TYR A 210 3.60 -10.14 0.03
C TYR A 210 2.38 -10.11 -0.89
N TYR A 211 2.59 -10.19 -2.20
CA TYR A 211 1.52 -10.14 -3.19
C TYR A 211 1.00 -11.52 -3.62
N SER A 212 1.57 -12.60 -3.08
CA SER A 212 1.25 -13.99 -3.45
C SER A 212 1.36 -14.21 -4.97
N LEU A 213 2.47 -13.75 -5.55
CA LEU A 213 2.76 -13.92 -6.98
C LEU A 213 3.42 -15.27 -7.24
N SER A 214 3.43 -15.71 -8.51
CA SER A 214 4.19 -16.88 -8.92
C SER A 214 5.68 -16.54 -9.00
N ASP A 215 6.51 -17.38 -8.39
CA ASP A 215 7.97 -17.25 -8.46
C ASP A 215 8.48 -17.93 -9.74
N ASP A 216 8.97 -17.15 -10.70
CA ASP A 216 9.66 -17.62 -11.90
C ASP A 216 11.14 -17.25 -11.83
N THR A 217 11.92 -18.15 -11.25
CA THR A 217 13.38 -17.98 -11.07
C THR A 217 14.14 -17.80 -12.39
N ALA A 218 13.67 -18.36 -13.51
CA ALA A 218 14.31 -18.21 -14.79
C ALA A 218 14.12 -16.77 -15.31
N THR A 219 12.91 -16.26 -15.30
CA THR A 219 12.62 -14.87 -15.66
C THR A 219 13.29 -13.88 -14.71
N TRP A 220 13.34 -14.18 -13.41
CA TRP A 220 14.06 -13.37 -12.43
C TRP A 220 15.56 -13.26 -12.77
N SER A 221 16.22 -14.40 -13.03
CA SER A 221 17.64 -14.41 -13.38
C SER A 221 17.94 -13.60 -14.64
N LEU A 222 17.06 -13.64 -15.64
CA LEU A 222 17.18 -12.82 -16.86
C LEU A 222 17.01 -11.33 -16.56
N SER A 223 16.11 -10.97 -15.66
CA SER A 223 15.84 -9.57 -15.32
C SER A 223 17.05 -8.87 -14.68
N LEU A 224 17.84 -9.59 -13.89
CA LEU A 224 19.04 -9.05 -13.24
C LEU A 224 20.17 -8.68 -14.21
N ILE A 225 20.25 -9.29 -15.39
CA ILE A 225 21.29 -9.02 -16.38
C ILE A 225 21.21 -7.56 -16.88
N HIS A 226 20.03 -6.98 -16.91
CA HIS A 226 19.78 -5.66 -17.46
C HIS A 226 20.06 -4.51 -16.48
N ILE A 227 20.34 -4.81 -15.20
CA ILE A 227 20.55 -3.79 -14.17
C ILE A 227 21.99 -3.78 -13.60
N SER A 228 22.81 -4.71 -14.04
CA SER A 228 24.22 -4.86 -13.65
C SER A 228 25.15 -3.82 -14.31
#